data_3d22fa4ded401b341d5df8e7ec2940be
#
_entry.id   3d22fa4ded401b341d5df8e7ec2940be
#
_cell.length_a   1.000
_cell.length_b   1.000
_cell.length_c   1.000
_cell.angle_alpha   90.00
_cell.angle_beta   90.00
_cell.angle_gamma   90.00
#
_symmetry.space_group_name_H-M   'P 1'
#
loop_
_entity.id
_entity.type
_entity.pdbx_description
1 polymer ?
#
loop_
_entity_poly.entity_id
_entity_poly.type
_entity_poly.pdbx_seq_one_letter_code
_entity_poly.pdbx_strand_id
1 'polypeptide(L)'
;KRQQDAHTDGKFNLSQKGCMEIMKLFMTKDEDLYDKTIEDVFDDEVFNSTFWLYWRTMFAFENWHSALEMKLYFQRFIHHISGLPDFSALKFTKYNQYESLILPMKKYLEAAGVDFQFNTEVTNVIFDINDGKKVAKAIECKVKGVEKGIVLTENDLVFVTNGSCTEGTIYGDQNHAPNGDAEVRTSGVWSLWKNIAKQDPSFGHPEKFCSDVSKTNWESATVTTLDDKIIPYITNICKRDPRSGKVVTGGIVSCQDSKWLMSWTINRQGQFKEQDKDKVCVWVYSLFTDVPGDYVKKPMKECTGKEITEEWLYHLGVPVDQIPELAENSAVCVPTMMPYITAFFMPRRKGDRPDVIPDGCVNFAFLGQFAETPRDTIFTTEYSVRTAMEAVYGLLGVDRGVPEVWGSVYDIRDLLDSSVKLMDGKSPLEIELPGPLNLLKKPLLKLVDGNVVGDLLKEHGIIKEDMVK
;
A
#
# COMPACT_ATOMS: atom_id res chain seq x y z
N LYS A 1 -14.95 15.74 15.73
CA LYS A 1 -16.37 16.00 15.51
C LYS A 1 -16.95 14.98 14.56
N ARG A 2 -18.15 14.49 14.86
CA ARG A 2 -18.93 13.65 13.94
C ARG A 2 -19.39 14.49 12.76
N GLN A 3 -19.51 13.87 11.60
CA GLN A 3 -20.02 14.47 10.38
C GLN A 3 -19.26 15.75 10.00
N GLN A 4 -18.24 15.60 9.21
CA GLN A 4 -17.51 16.69 8.57
C GLN A 4 -17.63 16.57 7.06
N ASP A 5 -17.41 17.68 6.35
CA ASP A 5 -17.25 17.63 4.92
C ASP A 5 -15.98 16.81 4.58
N ALA A 6 -16.08 15.93 3.58
CA ALA A 6 -14.94 15.19 3.07
C ALA A 6 -14.00 16.09 2.23
N HIS A 7 -14.08 17.39 2.41
CA HIS A 7 -13.21 18.35 1.73
C HIS A 7 -12.03 18.71 2.62
N THR A 8 -10.89 18.65 2.00
CA THR A 8 -9.64 19.16 2.57
C THR A 8 -9.28 20.47 1.88
N ASP A 9 -8.57 21.35 2.58
CA ASP A 9 -7.92 22.50 1.96
C ASP A 9 -6.69 22.10 1.13
N GLY A 10 -6.40 20.81 1.06
CA GLY A 10 -5.25 20.22 0.37
C GLY A 10 -3.92 20.50 1.04
N LYS A 11 -3.94 21.00 2.27
CA LYS A 11 -2.73 21.31 3.03
C LYS A 11 -2.21 20.11 3.79
N PHE A 12 -0.90 20.06 3.92
CA PHE A 12 -0.20 19.04 4.68
C PHE A 12 0.05 19.45 6.14
N ASN A 13 0.02 20.75 6.42
CA ASN A 13 0.27 21.29 7.75
C ASN A 13 1.56 20.76 8.40
N LEU A 14 2.59 20.55 7.58
CA LEU A 14 3.92 20.22 8.06
C LEU A 14 4.58 21.46 8.62
N SER A 15 5.19 21.33 9.80
CA SER A 15 6.07 22.36 10.33
C SER A 15 7.35 22.45 9.50
N GLN A 16 8.10 23.54 9.64
CA GLN A 16 9.41 23.66 9.01
C GLN A 16 10.34 22.50 9.42
N LYS A 17 10.30 22.09 10.69
CA LYS A 17 11.08 20.97 11.19
C LYS A 17 10.64 19.65 10.54
N GLY A 18 9.33 19.39 10.46
CA GLY A 18 8.79 18.21 9.79
C GLY A 18 9.19 18.13 8.31
N CYS A 19 9.18 19.25 7.59
CA CYS A 19 9.69 19.29 6.21
C CYS A 19 11.19 18.93 6.15
N MET A 20 12.01 19.41 7.07
CA MET A 20 13.44 19.07 7.12
C MET A 20 13.67 17.59 7.45
N GLU A 21 12.84 16.97 8.29
CA GLU A 21 12.92 15.53 8.60
C GLU A 21 12.59 14.67 7.38
N ILE A 22 11.57 15.05 6.61
CA ILE A 22 11.25 14.39 5.34
C ILE A 22 12.41 14.53 4.35
N MET A 23 12.97 15.72 4.20
CA MET A 23 14.15 15.94 3.34
C MET A 23 15.34 15.09 3.81
N LYS A 24 15.57 15.01 5.12
CA LYS A 24 16.65 14.19 5.69
C LYS A 24 16.43 12.71 5.36
N LEU A 25 15.21 12.18 5.53
CA LEU A 25 14.89 10.80 5.14
C LEU A 25 15.21 10.56 3.66
N PHE A 26 14.77 11.48 2.79
CA PHE A 26 14.99 11.37 1.35
C PHE A 26 16.47 11.31 0.97
N MET A 27 17.32 12.05 1.70
CA MET A 27 18.78 12.15 1.49
C MET A 27 19.59 11.07 2.21
N THR A 28 18.99 10.34 3.16
CA THR A 28 19.68 9.31 3.95
C THR A 28 19.97 8.11 3.06
N LYS A 29 21.15 7.49 3.21
CA LYS A 29 21.48 6.26 2.48
C LYS A 29 20.60 5.09 2.93
N ASP A 30 20.35 4.14 2.05
CA ASP A 30 19.50 3.00 2.35
C ASP A 30 20.06 2.15 3.50
N GLU A 31 21.38 1.96 3.53
CA GLU A 31 22.07 1.19 4.56
C GLU A 31 21.90 1.79 5.96
N ASP A 32 21.80 3.13 6.04
CA ASP A 32 21.58 3.85 7.30
C ASP A 32 20.13 3.73 7.81
N LEU A 33 19.23 3.20 6.99
CA LEU A 33 17.82 2.96 7.31
C LEU A 33 17.49 1.47 7.58
N TYR A 34 18.47 0.58 7.43
CA TYR A 34 18.27 -0.84 7.68
C TYR A 34 17.78 -1.11 9.10
N ASP A 35 16.75 -1.94 9.21
CA ASP A 35 16.07 -2.31 10.45
C ASP A 35 15.49 -1.12 11.26
N LYS A 36 15.50 0.11 10.72
CA LYS A 36 14.88 1.27 11.38
C LYS A 36 13.39 1.36 11.08
N THR A 37 12.67 1.79 12.09
CA THR A 37 11.25 2.14 11.97
C THR A 37 11.08 3.61 11.55
N ILE A 38 9.88 3.97 11.14
CA ILE A 38 9.51 5.37 10.83
C ILE A 38 9.64 6.23 12.08
N GLU A 39 9.29 5.70 13.26
CA GLU A 39 9.43 6.40 14.54
C GLU A 39 10.87 6.60 15.01
N ASP A 40 11.84 5.87 14.44
CA ASP A 40 13.28 6.12 14.68
C ASP A 40 13.83 7.31 13.89
N VAL A 41 13.10 7.79 12.88
CA VAL A 41 13.58 8.83 11.95
C VAL A 41 12.75 10.11 11.98
N PHE A 42 11.51 10.04 12.44
CA PHE A 42 10.61 11.17 12.59
C PHE A 42 10.22 11.39 14.05
N ASP A 43 9.87 12.62 14.38
CA ASP A 43 9.30 12.97 15.66
C ASP A 43 7.84 13.47 15.53
N ASP A 44 7.29 13.97 16.63
CA ASP A 44 5.90 14.44 16.72
C ASP A 44 5.53 15.51 15.67
N GLU A 45 6.49 16.24 15.15
CA GLU A 45 6.25 17.28 14.14
C GLU A 45 5.70 16.70 12.82
N VAL A 46 6.16 15.52 12.45
CA VAL A 46 5.62 14.80 11.28
C VAL A 46 4.34 14.06 11.65
N PHE A 47 4.32 13.35 12.78
CA PHE A 47 3.17 12.52 13.16
C PHE A 47 1.90 13.31 13.46
N ASN A 48 2.01 14.54 13.94
CA ASN A 48 0.88 15.43 14.19
C ASN A 48 0.41 16.23 12.96
N SER A 49 1.05 16.04 11.80
CA SER A 49 0.70 16.74 10.57
C SER A 49 -0.47 16.08 9.82
N THR A 50 -1.18 16.85 9.01
CA THR A 50 -2.18 16.32 8.07
C THR A 50 -1.50 15.46 6.98
N PHE A 51 -0.24 15.76 6.65
CA PHE A 51 0.56 14.92 5.75
C PHE A 51 0.62 13.46 6.24
N TRP A 52 0.96 13.24 7.54
CA TRP A 52 1.02 11.89 8.09
C TRP A 52 -0.34 11.18 8.08
N LEU A 53 -1.41 11.91 8.39
CA LEU A 53 -2.76 11.35 8.31
C LEU A 53 -3.07 10.85 6.89
N TYR A 54 -2.79 11.65 5.85
CA TYR A 54 -2.99 11.21 4.47
C TYR A 54 -2.09 10.03 4.12
N TRP A 55 -0.83 10.11 4.48
CA TRP A 55 0.15 9.09 4.14
C TRP A 55 -0.20 7.74 4.76
N ARG A 56 -0.46 7.70 6.06
CA ARG A 56 -0.76 6.46 6.78
C ARG A 56 -2.10 5.85 6.36
N THR A 57 -3.13 6.65 6.14
CA THR A 57 -4.45 6.13 5.74
C THR A 57 -4.48 5.71 4.27
N MET A 58 -3.70 6.34 3.40
CA MET A 58 -3.64 5.98 1.98
C MET A 58 -2.83 4.72 1.74
N PHE A 59 -1.68 4.60 2.36
CA PHE A 59 -0.73 3.52 2.11
C PHE A 59 -0.69 2.47 3.23
N ALA A 60 -1.47 2.64 4.29
CA ALA A 60 -1.47 1.78 5.47
C ALA A 60 -0.11 1.70 6.19
N PHE A 61 0.65 2.80 6.18
CA PHE A 61 1.85 2.90 6.99
C PHE A 61 1.53 3.12 8.46
N GLU A 62 2.32 2.49 9.32
CA GLU A 62 2.32 2.69 10.76
C GLU A 62 3.70 3.13 11.25
N ASN A 63 3.74 3.71 12.45
CA ASN A 63 4.98 4.27 12.99
C ASN A 63 6.11 3.24 13.12
N TRP A 64 5.76 1.98 13.41
CA TRP A 64 6.70 0.85 13.53
C TRP A 64 7.11 0.22 12.20
N HIS A 65 6.55 0.67 11.08
CA HIS A 65 6.94 0.20 9.76
C HIS A 65 8.32 0.73 9.34
N SER A 66 8.87 0.14 8.31
CA SER A 66 10.20 0.42 7.80
C SER A 66 10.38 1.85 7.30
N ALA A 67 11.36 2.56 7.86
CA ALA A 67 11.81 3.86 7.33
C ALA A 67 12.37 3.73 5.91
N LEU A 68 13.02 2.62 5.59
CA LEU A 68 13.51 2.35 4.23
C LEU A 68 12.34 2.25 3.24
N GLU A 69 11.30 1.49 3.55
CA GLU A 69 10.14 1.38 2.66
C GLU A 69 9.44 2.73 2.49
N MET A 70 9.32 3.52 3.54
CA MET A 70 8.77 4.87 3.43
C MET A 70 9.59 5.75 2.50
N LYS A 71 10.92 5.71 2.60
CA LYS A 71 11.82 6.42 1.69
C LYS A 71 11.62 5.99 0.24
N LEU A 72 11.56 4.67 -0.02
CA LEU A 72 11.35 4.13 -1.37
C LEU A 72 10.01 4.58 -1.95
N TYR A 73 8.95 4.64 -1.12
CA TYR A 73 7.66 5.20 -1.52
C TYR A 73 7.75 6.67 -1.91
N PHE A 74 8.43 7.48 -1.10
CA PHE A 74 8.67 8.88 -1.45
C PHE A 74 9.39 9.00 -2.78
N GLN A 75 10.45 8.23 -2.98
CA GLN A 75 11.21 8.26 -4.22
C GLN A 75 10.37 7.83 -5.43
N ARG A 76 9.50 6.83 -5.24
CA ARG A 76 8.65 6.31 -6.32
C ARG A 76 7.52 7.23 -6.71
N PHE A 77 6.95 7.95 -5.74
CA PHE A 77 5.71 8.70 -5.90
C PHE A 77 5.83 10.21 -5.66
N ILE A 78 7.05 10.75 -5.57
CA ILE A 78 7.25 12.17 -5.28
C ILE A 78 6.51 13.10 -6.28
N HIS A 79 6.46 12.75 -7.56
CA HIS A 79 5.75 13.49 -8.60
C HIS A 79 4.22 13.47 -8.44
N HIS A 80 3.69 12.61 -7.56
CA HIS A 80 2.26 12.52 -7.26
C HIS A 80 1.88 13.11 -5.90
N ILE A 81 2.82 13.71 -5.18
CA ILE A 81 2.58 14.22 -3.83
C ILE A 81 1.44 15.27 -3.80
N SER A 82 1.29 16.05 -4.85
CA SER A 82 0.20 17.03 -4.96
C SER A 82 -1.19 16.40 -5.01
N GLY A 83 -1.30 15.18 -5.53
CA GLY A 83 -2.55 14.42 -5.60
C GLY A 83 -2.83 13.53 -4.38
N LEU A 84 -2.00 13.59 -3.34
CA LEU A 84 -2.18 12.81 -2.12
C LEU A 84 -3.51 13.13 -1.38
N PRO A 85 -3.94 14.40 -1.27
CA PRO A 85 -5.18 14.73 -0.56
C PRO A 85 -6.46 14.31 -1.28
N ASP A 86 -6.46 14.17 -2.61
CA ASP A 86 -7.68 13.96 -3.42
C ASP A 86 -7.63 12.76 -4.37
N PHE A 87 -6.56 11.98 -4.35
CA PHE A 87 -6.35 10.82 -5.23
C PHE A 87 -6.34 11.14 -6.73
N SER A 88 -6.15 12.38 -7.12
CA SER A 88 -6.23 12.81 -8.53
C SER A 88 -5.26 12.07 -9.45
N ALA A 89 -4.15 11.60 -8.90
CA ALA A 89 -3.14 10.83 -9.62
C ALA A 89 -3.57 9.38 -9.92
N LEU A 90 -4.50 8.81 -9.17
CA LEU A 90 -4.89 7.41 -9.29
C LEU A 90 -5.96 7.21 -10.35
N LYS A 91 -5.87 6.08 -11.04
CA LYS A 91 -6.87 5.61 -12.01
C LYS A 91 -7.45 4.30 -11.56
N PHE A 92 -8.73 4.11 -11.84
CA PHE A 92 -9.47 2.92 -11.45
C PHE A 92 -9.99 2.20 -12.68
N THR A 93 -10.03 0.86 -12.62
CA THR A 93 -10.66 0.04 -13.64
C THR A 93 -12.19 0.22 -13.62
N LYS A 94 -12.86 -0.18 -14.70
CA LYS A 94 -14.32 -0.05 -14.81
C LYS A 94 -15.05 -0.86 -13.75
N TYR A 95 -14.61 -2.09 -13.56
CA TYR A 95 -15.07 -2.99 -12.50
C TYR A 95 -13.93 -3.25 -11.52
N ASN A 96 -14.12 -4.07 -10.51
CA ASN A 96 -13.05 -4.51 -9.61
C ASN A 96 -11.90 -5.17 -10.39
N GLN A 97 -10.75 -5.32 -9.75
CA GLN A 97 -9.54 -5.85 -10.42
C GLN A 97 -9.71 -7.30 -10.89
N TYR A 98 -10.45 -8.12 -10.16
CA TYR A 98 -10.70 -9.50 -10.57
C TYR A 98 -11.41 -9.56 -11.92
N GLU A 99 -12.52 -8.83 -12.08
CA GLU A 99 -13.30 -8.84 -13.30
C GLU A 99 -12.67 -8.06 -14.47
N SER A 100 -11.87 -7.03 -14.15
CA SER A 100 -11.24 -6.17 -15.15
C SER A 100 -9.89 -6.66 -15.65
N LEU A 101 -9.12 -7.36 -14.80
CA LEU A 101 -7.74 -7.77 -15.08
C LEU A 101 -7.56 -9.29 -14.95
N ILE A 102 -7.83 -9.85 -13.78
CA ILE A 102 -7.46 -11.25 -13.47
C ILE A 102 -8.25 -12.24 -14.31
N LEU A 103 -9.56 -12.12 -14.34
CA LEU A 103 -10.41 -13.04 -15.09
C LEU A 103 -10.15 -13.02 -16.61
N PRO A 104 -10.01 -11.87 -17.28
CA PRO A 104 -9.61 -11.83 -18.68
C PRO A 104 -8.23 -12.46 -18.96
N MET A 105 -7.23 -12.16 -18.12
CA MET A 105 -5.90 -12.77 -18.25
C MET A 105 -5.93 -14.27 -18.05
N LYS A 106 -6.64 -14.76 -17.03
CA LYS A 106 -6.82 -16.20 -16.78
C LYS A 106 -7.40 -16.89 -17.99
N LYS A 107 -8.50 -16.36 -18.56
CA LYS A 107 -9.13 -16.92 -19.77
C LYS A 107 -8.19 -16.94 -20.97
N TYR A 108 -7.40 -15.90 -21.16
CA TYR A 108 -6.41 -15.85 -22.23
C TYR A 108 -5.33 -16.92 -22.05
N LEU A 109 -4.82 -17.09 -20.84
CA LEU A 109 -3.79 -18.09 -20.52
C LEU A 109 -4.32 -19.53 -20.67
N GLU A 110 -5.54 -19.80 -20.20
CA GLU A 110 -6.20 -21.10 -20.41
C GLU A 110 -6.35 -21.42 -21.90
N ALA A 111 -6.75 -20.44 -22.70
CA ALA A 111 -6.84 -20.61 -24.16
C ALA A 111 -5.48 -20.84 -24.83
N ALA A 112 -4.39 -20.37 -24.22
CA ALA A 112 -3.02 -20.61 -24.64
C ALA A 112 -2.42 -21.93 -24.10
N GLY A 113 -3.21 -22.75 -23.38
CA GLY A 113 -2.79 -24.06 -22.88
C GLY A 113 -2.17 -24.05 -21.49
N VAL A 114 -2.26 -22.94 -20.74
CA VAL A 114 -1.80 -22.89 -19.34
C VAL A 114 -2.76 -23.70 -18.47
N ASP A 115 -2.20 -24.64 -17.69
CA ASP A 115 -2.95 -25.45 -16.72
C ASP A 115 -2.91 -24.80 -15.33
N PHE A 116 -4.08 -24.45 -14.79
CA PHE A 116 -4.28 -23.91 -13.45
C PHE A 116 -4.68 -25.01 -12.48
N GLN A 117 -3.74 -25.48 -11.66
CA GLN A 117 -3.98 -26.54 -10.67
C GLN A 117 -4.41 -25.95 -9.33
N PHE A 118 -5.71 -25.79 -9.12
CA PHE A 118 -6.29 -25.38 -7.83
C PHE A 118 -6.32 -26.55 -6.82
N ASN A 119 -6.57 -26.22 -5.54
CA ASN A 119 -6.54 -27.18 -4.42
C ASN A 119 -5.21 -27.93 -4.32
N THR A 120 -4.12 -27.23 -4.67
CA THR A 120 -2.76 -27.74 -4.63
C THR A 120 -1.92 -26.76 -3.80
N GLU A 121 -1.55 -27.17 -2.59
CA GLU A 121 -0.67 -26.42 -1.70
C GLU A 121 0.77 -26.83 -1.97
N VAL A 122 1.61 -25.91 -2.47
CA VAL A 122 3.05 -26.13 -2.59
C VAL A 122 3.67 -25.91 -1.21
N THR A 123 4.31 -26.94 -0.67
CA THR A 123 4.88 -26.93 0.68
C THR A 123 6.38 -26.67 0.69
N ASN A 124 7.08 -27.00 -0.40
CA ASN A 124 8.52 -26.75 -0.54
C ASN A 124 8.94 -26.79 -2.01
N VAL A 125 10.07 -26.17 -2.30
CA VAL A 125 10.88 -26.39 -3.51
C VAL A 125 12.25 -26.86 -3.05
N ILE A 126 12.69 -28.00 -3.53
CA ILE A 126 13.98 -28.61 -3.16
C ILE A 126 15.04 -28.18 -4.14
N PHE A 127 16.16 -27.68 -3.63
CA PHE A 127 17.28 -27.19 -4.40
C PHE A 127 18.51 -28.10 -4.21
N ASP A 128 19.24 -28.30 -5.29
CA ASP A 128 20.60 -28.82 -5.29
C ASP A 128 21.56 -27.62 -5.36
N ILE A 129 22.37 -27.46 -4.32
CA ILE A 129 23.24 -26.30 -4.14
C ILE A 129 24.68 -26.81 -4.04
N ASN A 130 25.41 -26.71 -5.14
CA ASN A 130 26.78 -27.20 -5.26
C ASN A 130 27.64 -26.27 -6.11
N ASP A 131 28.88 -26.04 -5.69
CA ASP A 131 29.89 -25.27 -6.44
C ASP A 131 29.40 -23.89 -6.93
N GLY A 132 28.60 -23.22 -6.09
CA GLY A 132 28.01 -21.90 -6.40
C GLY A 132 26.81 -21.93 -7.36
N LYS A 133 26.40 -23.12 -7.83
CA LYS A 133 25.19 -23.32 -8.61
C LYS A 133 24.00 -23.71 -7.72
N LYS A 134 22.83 -23.21 -8.05
CA LYS A 134 21.56 -23.48 -7.36
C LYS A 134 20.54 -23.94 -8.39
N VAL A 135 20.06 -25.18 -8.26
CA VAL A 135 19.16 -25.82 -9.21
C VAL A 135 17.91 -26.32 -8.49
N ALA A 136 16.73 -25.91 -8.89
CA ALA A 136 15.48 -26.50 -8.41
C ALA A 136 15.34 -27.93 -8.96
N LYS A 137 15.19 -28.92 -8.07
CA LYS A 137 15.15 -30.35 -8.39
C LYS A 137 13.80 -30.99 -8.18
N ALA A 138 12.99 -30.47 -7.25
CA ALA A 138 11.65 -30.98 -7.02
C ALA A 138 10.72 -29.93 -6.42
N ILE A 139 9.45 -30.08 -6.66
CA ILE A 139 8.37 -29.35 -5.96
C ILE A 139 7.62 -30.35 -5.09
N GLU A 140 7.52 -30.08 -3.80
CA GLU A 140 6.69 -30.81 -2.87
C GLU A 140 5.36 -30.11 -2.71
N CYS A 141 4.27 -30.82 -2.83
CA CYS A 141 2.94 -30.25 -2.71
C CYS A 141 1.92 -31.21 -2.12
N LYS A 142 0.79 -30.68 -1.65
CA LYS A 142 -0.39 -31.43 -1.23
C LYS A 142 -1.53 -31.15 -2.19
N VAL A 143 -1.97 -32.18 -2.91
CA VAL A 143 -3.12 -32.11 -3.82
C VAL A 143 -4.34 -32.66 -3.09
N LYS A 144 -5.30 -31.82 -2.76
CA LYS A 144 -6.48 -32.20 -1.95
C LYS A 144 -6.08 -32.89 -0.63
N GLY A 145 -4.99 -32.43 0.01
CA GLY A 145 -4.47 -32.98 1.25
C GLY A 145 -3.55 -34.20 1.13
N VAL A 146 -3.34 -34.72 -0.10
CA VAL A 146 -2.44 -35.87 -0.34
C VAL A 146 -1.08 -35.35 -0.84
N GLU A 147 0.01 -35.79 -0.20
CA GLU A 147 1.37 -35.45 -0.58
C GLU A 147 1.73 -35.94 -1.98
N LYS A 148 2.36 -35.07 -2.76
CA LYS A 148 2.85 -35.35 -4.12
C LYS A 148 4.16 -34.61 -4.37
N GLY A 149 5.12 -35.29 -4.99
CA GLY A 149 6.36 -34.71 -5.50
C GLY A 149 6.30 -34.54 -7.02
N ILE A 150 6.85 -33.43 -7.51
CA ILE A 150 7.10 -33.19 -8.94
C ILE A 150 8.61 -33.12 -9.09
N VAL A 151 9.19 -34.07 -9.82
CA VAL A 151 10.63 -34.08 -10.12
C VAL A 151 10.91 -33.12 -11.27
N LEU A 152 11.96 -32.32 -11.14
CA LEU A 152 12.37 -31.30 -12.10
C LEU A 152 13.74 -31.64 -12.70
N THR A 153 13.93 -31.19 -13.92
CA THR A 153 15.22 -31.17 -14.62
C THR A 153 15.75 -29.72 -14.69
N GLU A 154 16.97 -29.53 -15.13
CA GLU A 154 17.55 -28.19 -15.34
C GLU A 154 16.88 -27.42 -16.50
N ASN A 155 16.09 -28.10 -17.33
CA ASN A 155 15.32 -27.51 -18.43
C ASN A 155 13.92 -27.03 -17.99
N ASP A 156 13.48 -27.41 -16.80
CA ASP A 156 12.22 -26.94 -16.22
C ASP A 156 12.45 -25.62 -15.49
N LEU A 157 11.68 -24.58 -15.79
CA LEU A 157 11.77 -23.29 -15.12
C LEU A 157 10.75 -23.20 -13.99
N VAL A 158 11.20 -22.78 -12.82
CA VAL A 158 10.35 -22.62 -11.62
C VAL A 158 10.27 -21.15 -11.21
N PHE A 159 9.06 -20.62 -11.14
CA PHE A 159 8.79 -19.26 -10.66
C PHE A 159 8.05 -19.35 -9.35
N VAL A 160 8.63 -18.81 -8.28
CA VAL A 160 8.10 -18.89 -6.92
C VAL A 160 7.59 -17.52 -6.48
N THR A 161 6.30 -17.41 -6.23
CA THR A 161 5.75 -16.25 -5.53
C THR A 161 5.83 -16.53 -4.03
N ASN A 162 6.81 -15.95 -3.37
CA ASN A 162 7.07 -16.12 -1.95
C ASN A 162 6.38 -15.03 -1.11
N GLY A 163 5.79 -15.45 0.01
CA GLY A 163 5.01 -14.55 0.87
C GLY A 163 3.68 -14.10 0.24
N SER A 164 2.75 -13.65 1.05
CA SER A 164 1.49 -13.05 0.58
C SER A 164 0.88 -12.17 1.66
N CYS A 165 0.43 -10.98 1.26
CA CYS A 165 -0.31 -10.06 2.14
C CYS A 165 -1.72 -10.56 2.47
N THR A 166 -2.30 -11.40 1.62
CA THR A 166 -3.66 -11.93 1.79
C THR A 166 -3.69 -13.34 2.38
N GLU A 167 -2.53 -13.92 2.71
CA GLU A 167 -2.47 -15.21 3.37
C GLU A 167 -3.20 -15.15 4.72
N GLY A 168 -3.97 -16.19 5.00
CA GLY A 168 -4.67 -16.28 6.26
C GLY A 168 -5.86 -15.35 6.41
N THR A 169 -6.32 -14.66 5.36
CA THR A 169 -7.52 -13.84 5.39
C THR A 169 -8.72 -14.61 5.96
N ILE A 170 -9.43 -13.98 6.89
CA ILE A 170 -10.61 -14.54 7.55
C ILE A 170 -11.78 -13.61 7.29
N TYR A 171 -12.92 -14.19 6.91
CA TYR A 171 -14.15 -13.45 6.64
C TYR A 171 -15.13 -13.63 7.80
N GLY A 172 -15.75 -12.53 8.20
CA GLY A 172 -16.97 -12.54 8.99
C GLY A 172 -18.20 -12.39 8.09
N ASP A 173 -19.33 -12.12 8.70
CA ASP A 173 -20.58 -11.76 8.03
C ASP A 173 -21.34 -10.71 8.86
N GLN A 174 -22.59 -10.41 8.44
CA GLN A 174 -23.45 -9.45 9.14
C GLN A 174 -23.55 -9.70 10.65
N ASN A 175 -23.57 -10.97 11.06
CA ASN A 175 -23.85 -11.40 12.42
C ASN A 175 -22.67 -12.06 13.15
N HIS A 176 -21.58 -12.31 12.44
CA HIS A 176 -20.39 -12.96 13.00
C HIS A 176 -19.13 -12.14 12.70
N ALA A 177 -18.33 -11.95 13.74
CA ALA A 177 -16.99 -11.39 13.59
C ALA A 177 -16.08 -12.37 12.83
N PRO A 178 -15.00 -11.90 12.19
CA PRO A 178 -14.07 -12.76 11.45
C PRO A 178 -13.28 -13.74 12.33
N ASN A 179 -13.58 -13.88 13.62
CA ASN A 179 -12.96 -14.80 14.58
C ASN A 179 -11.44 -14.85 14.43
N GLY A 180 -10.81 -13.72 14.63
CA GLY A 180 -9.43 -13.64 14.29
C GLY A 180 -8.54 -13.34 15.47
N ASP A 181 -8.26 -14.32 16.30
CA ASP A 181 -6.89 -14.39 16.78
C ASP A 181 -6.03 -14.71 15.56
N ALA A 182 -5.45 -13.66 15.01
CA ALA A 182 -4.55 -13.77 13.88
C ALA A 182 -3.28 -14.49 14.35
N GLU A 183 -3.36 -15.81 14.44
CA GLU A 183 -2.21 -16.65 14.75
C GLU A 183 -1.29 -16.73 13.53
N VAL A 184 0.00 -16.70 13.80
CA VAL A 184 1.01 -17.04 12.79
C VAL A 184 0.73 -18.46 12.28
N ARG A 185 0.21 -18.57 11.06
CA ARG A 185 -0.11 -19.87 10.48
C ARG A 185 1.15 -20.66 10.16
N THR A 186 1.10 -21.96 10.37
CA THR A 186 2.20 -22.89 10.09
C THR A 186 2.11 -23.49 8.67
N SER A 187 1.14 -23.09 7.85
CA SER A 187 0.87 -23.55 6.49
C SER A 187 0.79 -22.38 5.51
N GLY A 188 0.68 -22.67 4.23
CA GLY A 188 0.53 -21.69 3.16
C GLY A 188 1.85 -21.10 2.67
N VAL A 189 1.77 -19.94 2.01
CA VAL A 189 2.93 -19.34 1.31
C VAL A 189 4.06 -18.89 2.24
N TRP A 190 3.76 -18.51 3.48
CA TRP A 190 4.80 -18.19 4.47
C TRP A 190 5.58 -19.42 4.89
N SER A 191 4.91 -20.55 5.07
CA SER A 191 5.55 -21.84 5.34
C SER A 191 6.41 -22.31 4.16
N LEU A 192 5.92 -22.17 2.93
CA LEU A 192 6.68 -22.41 1.72
C LEU A 192 7.99 -21.61 1.73
N TRP A 193 7.90 -20.30 1.92
CA TRP A 193 9.10 -19.45 1.92
C TRP A 193 10.06 -19.79 3.07
N LYS A 194 9.55 -20.08 4.28
CA LYS A 194 10.39 -20.56 5.40
C LYS A 194 11.13 -21.85 5.08
N ASN A 195 10.49 -22.80 4.40
CA ASN A 195 11.14 -24.05 4.00
C ASN A 195 12.20 -23.82 2.90
N ILE A 196 11.93 -22.94 1.96
CA ILE A 196 12.91 -22.54 0.92
C ILE A 196 14.09 -21.83 1.57
N ALA A 197 13.85 -20.84 2.42
CA ALA A 197 14.88 -20.01 3.04
C ALA A 197 15.87 -20.79 3.95
N LYS A 198 15.44 -21.94 4.48
CA LYS A 198 16.34 -22.84 5.26
C LYS A 198 17.47 -23.45 4.42
N GLN A 199 17.32 -23.49 3.10
CA GLN A 199 18.25 -24.20 2.20
C GLN A 199 19.42 -23.32 1.76
N ASP A 200 19.23 -21.99 1.69
CA ASP A 200 20.29 -21.04 1.34
C ASP A 200 19.98 -19.64 1.89
N PRO A 201 20.96 -18.93 2.47
CA PRO A 201 20.76 -17.58 3.02
C PRO A 201 20.32 -16.54 1.97
N SER A 202 20.64 -16.73 0.70
CA SER A 202 20.22 -15.81 -0.38
C SER A 202 18.74 -15.93 -0.74
N PHE A 203 18.03 -16.88 -0.16
CA PHE A 203 16.58 -17.04 -0.35
C PHE A 203 15.74 -16.21 0.62
N GLY A 204 16.38 -15.30 1.36
CA GLY A 204 15.75 -14.30 2.20
C GLY A 204 15.41 -14.76 3.62
N HIS A 205 14.74 -13.88 4.37
CA HIS A 205 14.44 -14.06 5.79
C HIS A 205 12.95 -13.79 6.07
N PRO A 206 12.06 -14.75 5.77
CA PRO A 206 10.60 -14.56 5.88
C PRO A 206 10.12 -14.16 7.28
N GLU A 207 10.84 -14.53 8.33
CA GLU A 207 10.51 -14.19 9.72
C GLU A 207 10.48 -12.68 9.96
N LYS A 208 11.26 -11.91 9.22
CA LYS A 208 11.23 -10.43 9.29
C LYS A 208 9.86 -9.86 8.97
N PHE A 209 9.08 -10.56 8.16
CA PHE A 209 7.81 -10.08 7.61
C PHE A 209 6.58 -10.71 8.28
N CYS A 210 6.67 -11.96 8.73
CA CYS A 210 5.49 -12.73 9.17
C CYS A 210 5.49 -13.19 10.64
N SER A 211 6.47 -12.76 11.44
CA SER A 211 6.57 -13.25 12.83
C SER A 211 5.70 -12.50 13.83
N ASP A 212 5.25 -11.29 13.52
CA ASP A 212 4.46 -10.46 14.44
C ASP A 212 3.19 -9.95 13.76
N VAL A 213 2.13 -10.75 13.84
CA VAL A 213 0.83 -10.45 13.25
C VAL A 213 0.19 -9.20 13.87
N SER A 214 0.51 -8.87 15.13
CA SER A 214 -0.02 -7.67 15.78
C SER A 214 0.42 -6.38 15.08
N LYS A 215 1.55 -6.42 14.37
CA LYS A 215 2.11 -5.29 13.62
C LYS A 215 1.80 -5.31 12.13
N THR A 216 1.30 -6.43 11.60
CA THR A 216 1.09 -6.60 10.16
C THR A 216 -0.37 -6.74 9.77
N ASN A 217 -1.28 -6.84 10.74
CA ASN A 217 -2.70 -6.96 10.48
C ASN A 217 -3.38 -5.62 10.26
N TRP A 218 -4.44 -5.64 9.53
CA TRP A 218 -5.53 -4.66 9.58
C TRP A 218 -6.84 -5.37 9.27
N GLU A 219 -7.94 -4.66 9.47
CA GLU A 219 -9.26 -5.14 9.10
C GLU A 219 -9.93 -4.19 8.13
N SER A 220 -10.57 -4.76 7.13
CA SER A 220 -11.45 -4.05 6.23
C SER A 220 -12.85 -4.65 6.25
N ALA A 221 -13.80 -3.92 5.71
CA ALA A 221 -15.16 -4.40 5.55
C ALA A 221 -15.78 -3.83 4.28
N THR A 222 -16.62 -4.62 3.62
CA THR A 222 -17.44 -4.14 2.51
C THR A 222 -18.86 -3.97 3.01
N VAL A 223 -19.31 -2.72 3.08
CA VAL A 223 -20.69 -2.36 3.41
C VAL A 223 -21.45 -2.18 2.10
N THR A 224 -22.55 -2.90 1.92
CA THR A 224 -23.47 -2.75 0.78
C THR A 224 -24.80 -2.18 1.28
N THR A 225 -25.22 -1.02 0.74
CA THR A 225 -26.52 -0.45 1.07
C THR A 225 -27.64 -1.27 0.44
N LEU A 226 -28.72 -1.50 1.18
CA LEU A 226 -29.88 -2.27 0.73
C LEU A 226 -31.03 -1.39 0.22
N ASP A 227 -31.08 -0.13 0.71
CA ASP A 227 -32.09 0.86 0.37
C ASP A 227 -31.47 2.28 0.33
N ASP A 228 -32.33 3.30 0.19
CA ASP A 228 -31.91 4.70 0.04
C ASP A 228 -31.68 5.45 1.38
N LYS A 229 -31.94 4.84 2.52
CA LYS A 229 -31.94 5.55 3.81
C LYS A 229 -30.55 6.06 4.23
N ILE A 230 -29.48 5.35 3.84
CA ILE A 230 -28.08 5.75 4.14
C ILE A 230 -27.54 6.77 3.13
N ILE A 231 -28.04 6.77 1.89
CA ILE A 231 -27.55 7.59 0.78
C ILE A 231 -27.47 9.08 1.09
N PRO A 232 -28.47 9.72 1.78
CA PRO A 232 -28.37 11.13 2.13
C PRO A 232 -27.18 11.50 3.01
N TYR A 233 -26.79 10.62 3.94
CA TYR A 233 -25.64 10.83 4.81
C TYR A 233 -24.32 10.77 4.04
N ILE A 234 -24.18 9.80 3.12
CA ILE A 234 -23.03 9.71 2.20
C ILE A 234 -22.97 10.99 1.35
N THR A 235 -24.08 11.37 0.72
CA THR A 235 -24.17 12.55 -0.15
C THR A 235 -23.84 13.84 0.60
N ASN A 236 -24.25 13.94 1.86
CA ASN A 236 -23.96 15.12 2.67
C ASN A 236 -22.44 15.30 2.90
N ILE A 237 -21.68 14.23 3.09
CA ILE A 237 -20.23 14.30 3.23
C ILE A 237 -19.56 14.50 1.87
N CYS A 238 -19.88 13.66 0.88
CA CYS A 238 -19.18 13.62 -0.41
C CYS A 238 -19.66 14.68 -1.40
N LYS A 239 -20.76 15.38 -1.11
CA LYS A 239 -21.43 16.35 -2.00
C LYS A 239 -21.75 15.78 -3.39
N ARG A 240 -21.95 14.48 -3.47
CA ARG A 240 -22.23 13.73 -4.72
C ARG A 240 -23.08 12.50 -4.41
N ASP A 241 -24.09 12.25 -5.25
CA ASP A 241 -24.82 10.99 -5.21
C ASP A 241 -23.88 9.82 -5.55
N PRO A 242 -23.74 8.83 -4.69
CA PRO A 242 -22.86 7.67 -4.93
C PRO A 242 -23.27 6.84 -6.16
N ARG A 243 -24.51 6.95 -6.64
CA ARG A 243 -25.02 6.25 -7.83
C ARG A 243 -24.81 7.04 -9.13
N SER A 244 -24.16 8.19 -9.08
CA SER A 244 -23.93 9.07 -10.24
C SER A 244 -23.07 8.46 -11.36
N GLY A 245 -22.48 7.29 -11.17
CA GLY A 245 -21.56 6.66 -12.13
C GLY A 245 -20.17 7.32 -12.18
N LYS A 246 -19.88 8.22 -11.24
CA LYS A 246 -18.57 8.88 -11.06
C LYS A 246 -17.92 8.40 -9.78
N VAL A 247 -16.61 8.63 -9.64
CA VAL A 247 -15.91 8.44 -8.35
C VAL A 247 -16.55 9.34 -7.30
N VAL A 248 -16.90 8.76 -6.16
CA VAL A 248 -17.75 9.43 -5.15
C VAL A 248 -16.92 10.22 -4.17
N THR A 249 -15.97 9.55 -3.51
CA THR A 249 -15.16 10.17 -2.45
C THR A 249 -14.03 11.04 -3.00
N GLY A 250 -13.58 10.79 -4.22
CA GLY A 250 -12.41 11.47 -4.81
C GLY A 250 -11.09 11.08 -4.13
N GLY A 251 -11.14 10.25 -3.10
CA GLY A 251 -10.03 9.78 -2.29
C GLY A 251 -10.52 8.92 -1.15
N ILE A 252 -9.70 8.77 -0.12
CA ILE A 252 -10.09 8.11 1.14
C ILE A 252 -10.63 9.18 2.09
N VAL A 253 -11.80 8.91 2.66
CA VAL A 253 -12.34 9.71 3.76
C VAL A 253 -11.83 9.12 5.07
N SER A 254 -10.89 9.81 5.69
CA SER A 254 -10.33 9.40 6.99
C SER A 254 -11.07 10.08 8.13
N CYS A 255 -11.57 9.30 9.07
CA CYS A 255 -12.22 9.79 10.28
C CYS A 255 -11.13 10.08 11.33
N GLN A 256 -10.54 11.26 11.29
CA GLN A 256 -9.38 11.63 12.11
C GLN A 256 -9.61 11.39 13.62
N ASP A 257 -10.83 11.64 14.11
CA ASP A 257 -11.17 11.47 15.52
C ASP A 257 -11.61 10.04 15.87
N SER A 258 -11.63 9.11 14.89
CA SER A 258 -11.96 7.72 15.13
C SER A 258 -10.85 7.03 15.91
N LYS A 259 -11.21 6.34 16.98
CA LYS A 259 -10.27 5.50 17.75
C LYS A 259 -9.71 4.34 16.94
N TRP A 260 -10.48 3.84 15.97
CA TRP A 260 -10.04 2.83 15.02
C TRP A 260 -9.16 3.43 13.89
N LEU A 261 -9.07 4.76 13.81
CA LEU A 261 -8.61 5.46 12.62
C LEU A 261 -9.35 4.95 11.38
N MET A 262 -10.68 4.87 11.51
CA MET A 262 -11.54 4.38 10.44
C MET A 262 -11.42 5.25 9.21
N SER A 263 -11.27 4.60 8.08
CA SER A 263 -11.27 5.23 6.77
C SER A 263 -12.22 4.50 5.84
N TRP A 264 -12.77 5.21 4.85
CA TRP A 264 -13.66 4.61 3.88
C TRP A 264 -13.59 5.29 2.53
N THR A 265 -13.95 4.54 1.49
CA THR A 265 -14.01 5.08 0.12
C THR A 265 -15.15 4.45 -0.66
N ILE A 266 -15.68 5.23 -1.59
CA ILE A 266 -16.69 4.78 -2.55
C ILE A 266 -16.14 5.08 -3.94
N ASN A 267 -15.75 4.04 -4.64
CA ASN A 267 -15.36 4.10 -6.03
C ASN A 267 -16.58 4.35 -6.92
N ARG A 268 -16.35 4.51 -8.24
CA ARG A 268 -17.44 4.55 -9.21
C ARG A 268 -18.30 3.30 -9.08
N GLN A 269 -19.61 3.46 -8.86
CA GLN A 269 -20.53 2.35 -8.69
C GLN A 269 -20.81 1.61 -10.00
N GLY A 270 -21.32 0.39 -9.83
CA GLY A 270 -21.16 -0.68 -10.78
C GLY A 270 -19.76 -1.30 -10.66
N GLN A 271 -19.24 -1.40 -9.42
CA GLN A 271 -17.92 -1.99 -9.15
C GLN A 271 -17.85 -3.49 -9.45
N PHE A 272 -18.99 -4.17 -9.35
CA PHE A 272 -19.17 -5.55 -9.78
C PHE A 272 -20.12 -5.59 -10.97
N LYS A 273 -19.93 -6.51 -11.93
CA LYS A 273 -20.77 -6.62 -13.12
C LYS A 273 -22.23 -6.93 -12.78
N GLU A 274 -22.42 -7.75 -11.75
CA GLU A 274 -23.74 -8.20 -11.29
C GLU A 274 -24.30 -7.34 -10.16
N GLN A 275 -23.65 -6.23 -9.83
CA GLN A 275 -24.13 -5.29 -8.80
C GLN A 275 -25.43 -4.62 -9.27
N ASP A 276 -26.46 -4.70 -8.47
CA ASP A 276 -27.72 -3.98 -8.68
C ASP A 276 -27.47 -2.47 -8.70
N LYS A 277 -28.16 -1.77 -9.58
CA LYS A 277 -27.91 -0.32 -9.82
C LYS A 277 -28.29 0.57 -8.63
N ASP A 278 -29.19 0.12 -7.78
CA ASP A 278 -29.64 0.81 -6.56
C ASP A 278 -28.75 0.52 -5.35
N LYS A 279 -27.85 -0.45 -5.43
CA LYS A 279 -26.91 -0.80 -4.35
C LYS A 279 -25.62 -0.01 -4.45
N VAL A 280 -25.11 0.40 -3.30
CA VAL A 280 -23.82 1.11 -3.18
C VAL A 280 -22.87 0.26 -2.32
N CYS A 281 -21.72 -0.10 -2.88
CA CYS A 281 -20.65 -0.78 -2.17
C CYS A 281 -19.67 0.26 -1.61
N VAL A 282 -19.44 0.22 -0.32
CA VAL A 282 -18.52 1.06 0.43
C VAL A 282 -17.41 0.18 0.96
N TRP A 283 -16.17 0.55 0.70
CA TRP A 283 -15.03 -0.06 1.35
C TRP A 283 -14.68 0.72 2.60
N VAL A 284 -14.72 0.05 3.74
CA VAL A 284 -14.36 0.58 5.06
C VAL A 284 -13.14 -0.17 5.54
N TYR A 285 -12.21 0.49 6.22
CA TYR A 285 -11.08 -0.17 6.85
C TYR A 285 -10.59 0.59 8.08
N SER A 286 -9.86 -0.11 8.92
CA SER A 286 -9.29 0.45 10.14
C SER A 286 -7.86 -0.01 10.32
N LEU A 287 -6.99 0.90 10.76
CA LEU A 287 -5.59 0.59 11.07
C LEU A 287 -5.41 0.15 12.53
N PHE A 288 -6.29 0.60 13.44
CA PHE A 288 -6.22 0.28 14.87
C PHE A 288 -7.29 -0.76 15.20
N THR A 289 -6.97 -2.03 14.97
CA THR A 289 -7.92 -3.15 15.10
C THR A 289 -8.12 -3.63 16.53
N ASP A 290 -7.22 -3.24 17.46
CA ASP A 290 -7.16 -3.74 18.84
C ASP A 290 -7.78 -2.81 19.89
N VAL A 291 -8.24 -1.62 19.50
CA VAL A 291 -8.81 -0.64 20.43
C VAL A 291 -10.33 -0.57 20.31
N PRO A 292 -11.05 -0.30 21.42
CA PRO A 292 -12.51 -0.11 21.37
C PRO A 292 -12.88 1.11 20.51
N GLY A 293 -13.95 0.98 19.70
CA GLY A 293 -14.49 2.06 18.88
C GLY A 293 -15.14 3.20 19.68
N ASP A 294 -15.58 4.22 18.97
CA ASP A 294 -16.24 5.38 19.57
C ASP A 294 -17.72 5.11 19.89
N TYR A 295 -18.43 4.43 19.04
CA TYR A 295 -19.82 4.00 19.23
C TYR A 295 -19.87 2.56 19.73
N VAL A 296 -19.31 1.63 18.97
CA VAL A 296 -19.17 0.23 19.33
C VAL A 296 -17.96 0.09 20.25
N LYS A 297 -18.21 -0.21 21.54
CA LYS A 297 -17.18 -0.26 22.58
C LYS A 297 -16.38 -1.58 22.55
N LYS A 298 -16.06 -2.07 21.36
CA LYS A 298 -15.29 -3.29 21.08
C LYS A 298 -14.16 -2.99 20.08
N PRO A 299 -13.05 -3.74 20.11
CA PRO A 299 -12.07 -3.74 19.03
C PRO A 299 -12.72 -4.14 17.69
N MET A 300 -12.29 -3.53 16.58
CA MET A 300 -12.88 -3.84 15.26
C MET A 300 -12.79 -5.33 14.92
N LYS A 301 -11.66 -5.97 15.22
CA LYS A 301 -11.43 -7.40 14.98
C LYS A 301 -12.43 -8.34 15.68
N GLU A 302 -13.14 -7.85 16.70
CA GLU A 302 -14.17 -8.60 17.44
C GLU A 302 -15.58 -8.23 17.00
N CYS A 303 -15.72 -7.31 16.03
CA CYS A 303 -17.00 -6.78 15.61
C CYS A 303 -17.62 -7.62 14.49
N THR A 304 -18.92 -7.78 14.55
CA THR A 304 -19.74 -8.29 13.44
C THR A 304 -19.86 -7.24 12.35
N GLY A 305 -20.31 -7.63 11.16
CA GLY A 305 -20.56 -6.69 10.07
C GLY A 305 -21.57 -5.60 10.45
N LYS A 306 -22.60 -5.95 11.22
CA LYS A 306 -23.55 -4.99 11.77
C LYS A 306 -22.87 -3.96 12.66
N GLU A 307 -22.05 -4.39 13.61
CA GLU A 307 -21.34 -3.50 14.52
C GLU A 307 -20.36 -2.57 13.78
N ILE A 308 -19.65 -3.06 12.78
CA ILE A 308 -18.80 -2.20 11.93
C ILE A 308 -19.63 -1.17 11.17
N THR A 309 -20.81 -1.56 10.67
CA THR A 309 -21.72 -0.64 10.03
C THR A 309 -22.23 0.42 11.01
N GLU A 310 -22.54 0.06 12.24
CA GLU A 310 -22.95 1.00 13.29
C GLU A 310 -21.87 2.05 13.57
N GLU A 311 -20.61 1.64 13.71
CA GLU A 311 -19.48 2.55 13.91
C GLU A 311 -19.31 3.49 12.71
N TRP A 312 -19.41 2.97 11.48
CA TRP A 312 -19.32 3.77 10.26
C TRP A 312 -20.47 4.78 10.17
N LEU A 313 -21.73 4.38 10.44
CA LEU A 313 -22.89 5.28 10.49
C LEU A 313 -22.73 6.37 11.54
N TYR A 314 -22.14 6.03 12.70
CA TYR A 314 -21.81 7.01 13.72
C TYR A 314 -20.87 8.10 13.18
N HIS A 315 -19.83 7.73 12.45
CA HIS A 315 -18.91 8.67 11.84
C HIS A 315 -19.51 9.42 10.64
N LEU A 316 -20.48 8.85 9.94
CA LEU A 316 -21.30 9.58 8.94
C LEU A 316 -22.20 10.65 9.55
N GLY A 317 -22.37 10.67 10.87
CA GLY A 317 -23.22 11.63 11.57
C GLY A 317 -24.71 11.27 11.62
N VAL A 318 -25.03 10.00 11.40
CA VAL A 318 -26.40 9.47 11.59
C VAL A 318 -26.85 9.72 13.05
N PRO A 319 -28.09 10.16 13.30
CA PRO A 319 -28.62 10.24 14.66
C PRO A 319 -28.48 8.93 15.40
N VAL A 320 -28.00 8.98 16.65
CA VAL A 320 -27.62 7.80 17.42
C VAL A 320 -28.79 6.80 17.59
N ASP A 321 -30.01 7.30 17.75
CA ASP A 321 -31.21 6.48 17.86
C ASP A 321 -31.61 5.76 16.56
N GLN A 322 -31.11 6.18 15.40
CA GLN A 322 -31.37 5.56 14.10
C GLN A 322 -30.28 4.54 13.70
N ILE A 323 -29.09 4.59 14.30
CA ILE A 323 -27.95 3.76 13.92
C ILE A 323 -28.29 2.26 13.94
N PRO A 324 -28.84 1.68 15.03
CA PRO A 324 -29.08 0.24 15.10
C PRO A 324 -30.09 -0.25 14.03
N GLU A 325 -31.13 0.56 13.78
CA GLU A 325 -32.14 0.19 12.77
C GLU A 325 -31.57 0.23 11.35
N LEU A 326 -30.76 1.25 11.02
CA LEU A 326 -30.15 1.36 9.72
C LEU A 326 -29.09 0.28 9.48
N ALA A 327 -28.27 -0.04 10.48
CA ALA A 327 -27.28 -1.10 10.37
C ALA A 327 -27.91 -2.50 10.20
N GLU A 328 -29.07 -2.73 10.81
CA GLU A 328 -29.80 -3.99 10.70
C GLU A 328 -30.53 -4.15 9.36
N ASN A 329 -31.24 -3.10 8.92
CA ASN A 329 -32.24 -3.23 7.86
C ASN A 329 -31.84 -2.58 6.53
N SER A 330 -30.86 -1.63 6.54
CA SER A 330 -30.52 -0.83 5.35
C SER A 330 -29.11 -1.09 4.82
N ALA A 331 -28.37 -1.99 5.44
CA ALA A 331 -27.03 -2.38 4.99
C ALA A 331 -26.72 -3.84 5.32
N VAL A 332 -25.81 -4.43 4.55
CA VAL A 332 -25.14 -5.69 4.87
C VAL A 332 -23.65 -5.47 4.78
N CYS A 333 -22.89 -6.05 5.71
CA CYS A 333 -21.46 -5.86 5.80
C CYS A 333 -20.73 -7.20 5.94
N VAL A 334 -19.62 -7.31 5.23
CA VAL A 334 -18.70 -8.46 5.31
C VAL A 334 -17.37 -7.96 5.85
N PRO A 335 -17.06 -8.21 7.11
CA PRO A 335 -15.74 -7.96 7.70
C PRO A 335 -14.69 -8.88 7.11
N THR A 336 -13.47 -8.40 7.00
CA THR A 336 -12.34 -9.13 6.42
C THR A 336 -11.08 -8.82 7.22
N MET A 337 -10.66 -9.75 8.07
CA MET A 337 -9.41 -9.65 8.82
C MET A 337 -8.26 -10.21 7.99
N MET A 338 -7.21 -9.42 7.83
CA MET A 338 -6.03 -9.75 7.03
C MET A 338 -4.77 -9.70 7.91
N PRO A 339 -4.28 -10.87 8.40
CA PRO A 339 -3.17 -10.93 9.34
C PRO A 339 -1.86 -10.34 8.82
N TYR A 340 -1.60 -10.42 7.52
CA TYR A 340 -0.30 -10.08 6.92
C TYR A 340 -0.38 -8.95 5.91
N ILE A 341 -1.44 -8.13 5.94
CA ILE A 341 -1.69 -7.15 4.87
C ILE A 341 -0.57 -6.11 4.73
N THR A 342 0.09 -5.75 5.82
CA THR A 342 1.21 -4.81 5.83
C THR A 342 2.58 -5.47 6.09
N ALA A 343 2.65 -6.80 6.01
CA ALA A 343 3.88 -7.55 6.27
C ALA A 343 5.08 -7.04 5.46
N PHE A 344 4.85 -6.62 4.22
CA PHE A 344 5.91 -6.10 3.35
C PHE A 344 6.49 -4.76 3.81
N PHE A 345 5.85 -4.06 4.74
CA PHE A 345 6.37 -2.82 5.33
C PHE A 345 7.22 -3.02 6.58
N MET A 346 7.39 -4.24 7.04
CA MET A 346 8.19 -4.49 8.24
C MET A 346 9.65 -4.06 8.06
N PRO A 347 10.32 -3.60 9.14
CA PRO A 347 11.72 -3.20 9.09
C PRO A 347 12.61 -4.33 8.56
N ARG A 348 13.46 -3.99 7.61
CA ARG A 348 14.32 -4.94 6.90
C ARG A 348 15.62 -4.32 6.43
N ARG A 349 16.50 -5.18 5.93
CA ARG A 349 17.70 -4.80 5.19
C ARG A 349 17.75 -5.50 3.83
N LYS A 350 18.71 -5.10 3.00
CA LYS A 350 18.99 -5.80 1.73
C LYS A 350 19.32 -7.28 2.01
N GLY A 351 18.73 -8.18 1.22
CA GLY A 351 18.87 -9.62 1.37
C GLY A 351 17.80 -10.28 2.25
N ASP A 352 16.99 -9.52 2.99
CA ASP A 352 15.83 -10.08 3.70
C ASP A 352 14.74 -10.52 2.71
N ARG A 353 14.61 -9.83 1.56
CA ARG A 353 13.94 -10.36 0.37
C ARG A 353 14.99 -10.94 -0.56
N PRO A 354 14.77 -12.11 -1.17
CA PRO A 354 15.68 -12.62 -2.19
C PRO A 354 15.64 -11.73 -3.43
N ASP A 355 16.76 -11.64 -4.13
CA ASP A 355 16.76 -11.08 -5.47
C ASP A 355 15.85 -11.92 -6.40
N VAL A 356 15.29 -11.32 -7.44
CA VAL A 356 14.43 -12.03 -8.41
C VAL A 356 15.15 -13.28 -8.95
N ILE A 357 16.41 -13.15 -9.32
CA ILE A 357 17.28 -14.26 -9.69
C ILE A 357 18.52 -14.19 -8.79
N PRO A 358 18.56 -14.93 -7.66
CA PRO A 358 19.74 -14.97 -6.80
C PRO A 358 20.96 -15.49 -7.53
N ASP A 359 22.13 -15.03 -7.13
CA ASP A 359 23.40 -15.47 -7.73
C ASP A 359 23.54 -17.00 -7.73
N GLY A 360 23.95 -17.54 -8.87
CA GLY A 360 24.11 -18.98 -9.07
C GLY A 360 22.84 -19.73 -9.44
N CYS A 361 21.70 -19.06 -9.54
CA CYS A 361 20.45 -19.68 -9.99
C CYS A 361 20.56 -20.17 -11.45
N VAL A 362 20.08 -21.38 -11.68
CA VAL A 362 20.08 -22.00 -13.02
C VAL A 362 18.67 -21.97 -13.63
N ASN A 363 17.65 -22.40 -12.89
CA ASN A 363 16.34 -22.71 -13.45
C ASN A 363 15.16 -22.22 -12.59
N PHE A 364 15.37 -21.25 -11.71
CA PHE A 364 14.29 -20.70 -10.87
C PHE A 364 14.45 -19.21 -10.62
N ALA A 365 13.35 -18.58 -10.25
CA ALA A 365 13.29 -17.18 -9.84
C ALA A 365 12.21 -16.94 -8.77
N PHE A 366 12.40 -15.89 -7.97
CA PHE A 366 11.41 -15.38 -7.01
C PHE A 366 10.62 -14.23 -7.60
N LEU A 367 9.32 -14.19 -7.32
CA LEU A 367 8.38 -13.20 -7.86
C LEU A 367 7.59 -12.50 -6.76
N GLY A 368 7.00 -11.36 -7.12
CA GLY A 368 6.00 -10.68 -6.33
C GLY A 368 6.57 -9.71 -5.30
N GLN A 369 5.74 -9.39 -4.30
CA GLN A 369 6.03 -8.32 -3.34
C GLN A 369 7.20 -8.62 -2.38
N PHE A 370 7.61 -9.87 -2.29
CA PHE A 370 8.69 -10.32 -1.41
C PHE A 370 9.93 -10.80 -2.18
N ALA A 371 10.07 -10.41 -3.44
CA ALA A 371 11.32 -10.46 -4.18
C ALA A 371 11.90 -9.05 -4.32
N GLU A 372 13.22 -8.90 -4.35
CA GLU A 372 13.88 -7.60 -4.45
C GLU A 372 14.04 -7.18 -5.92
N THR A 373 13.62 -5.99 -6.28
CA THR A 373 13.92 -5.36 -7.56
C THR A 373 14.36 -3.91 -7.33
N PRO A 374 15.39 -3.42 -8.02
CA PRO A 374 15.89 -2.07 -7.80
C PRO A 374 14.93 -1.00 -8.34
N ARG A 375 14.95 0.17 -7.72
CA ARG A 375 14.27 1.41 -8.17
C ARG A 375 12.74 1.34 -8.20
N ASP A 376 12.13 0.32 -7.64
CA ASP A 376 10.68 0.23 -7.50
C ASP A 376 10.32 0.03 -6.03
N THR A 377 9.05 0.10 -5.71
CA THR A 377 8.56 -0.12 -4.37
C THR A 377 7.40 -1.10 -4.35
N ILE A 378 7.33 -1.86 -3.30
CA ILE A 378 6.30 -2.87 -3.05
C ILE A 378 4.89 -2.26 -3.00
N PHE A 379 3.84 -3.08 -2.86
CA PHE A 379 2.43 -2.70 -2.78
C PHE A 379 1.78 -2.37 -4.13
N THR A 380 2.54 -2.14 -5.20
CA THR A 380 2.00 -1.85 -6.52
C THR A 380 1.84 -3.12 -7.36
N THR A 381 0.83 -3.15 -8.25
CA THR A 381 0.67 -4.23 -9.23
C THR A 381 1.86 -4.25 -10.18
N GLU A 382 2.41 -3.08 -10.52
CA GLU A 382 3.59 -2.92 -11.36
C GLU A 382 4.81 -3.65 -10.80
N TYR A 383 5.00 -3.62 -9.49
CA TYR A 383 6.11 -4.34 -8.85
C TYR A 383 6.06 -5.85 -9.13
N SER A 384 4.89 -6.45 -8.98
CA SER A 384 4.70 -7.88 -9.26
C SER A 384 4.91 -8.21 -10.75
N VAL A 385 4.46 -7.34 -11.66
CA VAL A 385 4.68 -7.51 -13.10
C VAL A 385 6.16 -7.34 -13.44
N ARG A 386 6.84 -6.37 -12.85
CA ARG A 386 8.27 -6.12 -13.04
C ARG A 386 9.10 -7.34 -12.65
N THR A 387 8.91 -7.87 -11.44
CA THR A 387 9.64 -9.05 -10.97
C THR A 387 9.40 -10.26 -11.89
N ALA A 388 8.18 -10.44 -12.41
CA ALA A 388 7.87 -11.49 -13.36
C ALA A 388 8.58 -11.29 -14.72
N MET A 389 8.65 -10.05 -15.23
CA MET A 389 9.39 -9.75 -16.47
C MET A 389 10.89 -9.96 -16.29
N GLU A 390 11.47 -9.50 -15.17
CA GLU A 390 12.90 -9.72 -14.85
C GLU A 390 13.22 -11.20 -14.78
N ALA A 391 12.38 -11.99 -14.11
CA ALA A 391 12.55 -13.43 -13.99
C ALA A 391 12.52 -14.13 -15.35
N VAL A 392 11.51 -13.84 -16.17
CA VAL A 392 11.35 -14.47 -17.49
C VAL A 392 12.50 -14.07 -18.42
N TYR A 393 12.84 -12.78 -18.48
CA TYR A 393 13.91 -12.30 -19.38
C TYR A 393 15.27 -12.83 -18.95
N GLY A 394 15.55 -12.85 -17.64
CA GLY A 394 16.81 -13.37 -17.12
C GLY A 394 16.99 -14.87 -17.35
N LEU A 395 15.99 -15.69 -16.97
CA LEU A 395 16.09 -17.14 -17.11
C LEU A 395 16.08 -17.63 -18.56
N LEU A 396 15.39 -16.91 -19.45
CA LEU A 396 15.32 -17.26 -20.88
C LEU A 396 16.42 -16.59 -21.73
N GLY A 397 17.27 -15.75 -21.13
CA GLY A 397 18.31 -15.01 -21.86
C GLY A 397 17.73 -14.07 -22.90
N VAL A 398 16.57 -13.46 -22.64
CA VAL A 398 15.93 -12.52 -23.57
C VAL A 398 16.67 -11.19 -23.51
N ASP A 399 17.27 -10.79 -24.62
CA ASP A 399 17.95 -9.50 -24.76
C ASP A 399 16.91 -8.35 -24.89
N ARG A 400 16.24 -8.07 -23.79
CA ARG A 400 15.25 -7.00 -23.68
C ARG A 400 15.21 -6.47 -22.25
N GLY A 401 15.34 -5.16 -22.10
CA GLY A 401 15.17 -4.49 -20.82
C GLY A 401 13.72 -4.53 -20.33
N VAL A 402 13.51 -4.64 -19.04
CA VAL A 402 12.23 -4.36 -18.40
C VAL A 402 12.03 -2.84 -18.44
N PRO A 403 10.81 -2.34 -18.77
CA PRO A 403 10.55 -0.92 -18.80
C PRO A 403 10.97 -0.23 -17.51
N GLU A 404 11.69 0.88 -17.61
CA GLU A 404 12.16 1.64 -16.45
C GLU A 404 10.97 2.24 -15.66
N VAL A 405 11.15 2.33 -14.35
CA VAL A 405 10.26 3.11 -13.49
C VAL A 405 10.51 4.59 -13.77
N TRP A 406 9.46 5.41 -13.77
CA TRP A 406 9.62 6.86 -13.90
C TRP A 406 10.55 7.40 -12.81
N GLY A 407 11.67 7.95 -13.25
CA GLY A 407 12.72 8.41 -12.34
C GLY A 407 12.47 9.82 -11.80
N SER A 408 11.31 10.08 -11.21
CA SER A 408 10.91 11.40 -10.70
C SER A 408 11.91 12.00 -9.71
N VAL A 409 12.64 11.17 -8.99
CA VAL A 409 13.73 11.62 -8.07
C VAL A 409 14.91 12.26 -8.81
N TYR A 410 15.02 12.06 -10.10
CA TYR A 410 16.05 12.67 -10.97
C TYR A 410 15.49 13.82 -11.81
N ASP A 411 14.19 14.10 -11.76
CA ASP A 411 13.58 15.25 -12.42
C ASP A 411 13.51 16.43 -11.44
N ILE A 412 14.34 17.43 -11.71
CA ILE A 412 14.41 18.62 -10.85
C ILE A 412 13.07 19.36 -10.75
N ARG A 413 12.24 19.30 -11.79
CA ARG A 413 10.91 19.95 -11.81
C ARG A 413 9.97 19.26 -10.81
N ASP A 414 9.93 17.93 -10.80
CA ASP A 414 9.14 17.14 -9.85
C ASP A 414 9.59 17.43 -8.42
N LEU A 415 10.90 17.55 -8.18
CA LEU A 415 11.44 17.84 -6.85
C LEU A 415 11.10 19.25 -6.37
N LEU A 416 11.17 20.25 -7.27
CA LEU A 416 10.81 21.63 -6.96
C LEU A 416 9.32 21.75 -6.64
N ASP A 417 8.44 21.24 -7.50
CA ASP A 417 7.00 21.26 -7.28
C ASP A 417 6.60 20.55 -6.00
N SER A 418 7.19 19.40 -5.73
CA SER A 418 6.92 18.62 -4.53
C SER A 418 7.38 19.35 -3.26
N SER A 419 8.51 20.06 -3.32
CA SER A 419 8.99 20.81 -2.17
C SER A 419 8.06 21.97 -1.81
N VAL A 420 7.56 22.70 -2.80
CA VAL A 420 6.56 23.77 -2.58
C VAL A 420 5.25 23.18 -2.07
N LYS A 421 4.83 22.03 -2.60
CA LYS A 421 3.59 21.37 -2.16
C LYS A 421 3.67 20.86 -0.73
N LEU A 422 4.77 20.25 -0.32
CA LEU A 422 5.00 19.81 1.06
C LEU A 422 4.96 20.96 2.07
N MET A 423 5.30 22.16 1.61
CA MET A 423 5.29 23.39 2.40
C MET A 423 4.00 24.23 2.25
N ASP A 424 2.92 23.62 1.77
CA ASP A 424 1.62 24.27 1.57
C ASP A 424 1.70 25.55 0.72
N GLY A 425 2.52 25.54 -0.34
CA GLY A 425 2.71 26.64 -1.27
C GLY A 425 3.77 27.68 -0.84
N LYS A 426 4.48 27.44 0.26
CA LYS A 426 5.64 28.25 0.64
C LYS A 426 6.87 27.79 -0.14
N SER A 427 7.74 28.75 -0.46
CA SER A 427 9.01 28.41 -1.08
C SER A 427 9.98 27.78 -0.05
N PRO A 428 10.76 26.77 -0.43
CA PRO A 428 11.87 26.27 0.38
C PRO A 428 12.88 27.37 0.77
N LEU A 429 12.95 28.45 0.00
CA LEU A 429 13.79 29.61 0.31
C LEU A 429 13.25 30.47 1.48
N GLU A 430 11.98 30.30 1.86
CA GLU A 430 11.37 30.96 3.03
C GLU A 430 11.76 30.25 4.34
N ILE A 431 12.32 29.04 4.27
CA ILE A 431 12.83 28.33 5.46
C ILE A 431 14.00 29.12 6.07
N GLU A 432 13.94 29.38 7.37
CA GLU A 432 15.05 29.92 8.10
C GLU A 432 16.17 28.88 8.23
N LEU A 433 17.29 29.14 7.58
CA LEU A 433 18.47 28.29 7.68
C LEU A 433 19.32 28.72 8.89
N PRO A 434 19.92 27.78 9.64
CA PRO A 434 20.75 28.14 10.77
C PRO A 434 22.02 28.89 10.35
N GLY A 435 22.32 30.02 11.05
CA GLY A 435 23.58 30.73 10.95
C GLY A 435 23.88 31.38 9.59
N PRO A 436 25.13 31.30 9.11
CA PRO A 436 25.59 32.06 7.95
C PRO A 436 24.93 31.63 6.61
N LEU A 437 24.30 30.47 6.55
CA LEU A 437 23.62 29.97 5.34
C LEU A 437 22.45 30.87 4.90
N ASN A 438 21.79 31.52 5.85
CA ASN A 438 20.74 32.50 5.57
C ASN A 438 21.26 33.73 4.82
N LEU A 439 22.50 34.11 5.06
CA LEU A 439 23.16 35.25 4.41
C LEU A 439 23.50 34.96 2.93
N LEU A 440 23.61 33.68 2.55
CA LEU A 440 23.93 33.29 1.18
C LEU A 440 22.69 33.29 0.24
N LYS A 441 21.47 33.35 0.78
CA LYS A 441 20.26 33.35 -0.05
C LYS A 441 20.21 34.48 -1.04
N LYS A 442 20.41 35.75 -0.57
CA LYS A 442 20.35 36.91 -1.45
C LYS A 442 21.41 36.92 -2.56
N PRO A 443 22.68 36.61 -2.30
CA PRO A 443 23.68 36.46 -3.36
C PRO A 443 23.35 35.39 -4.37
N LEU A 444 22.84 34.21 -3.91
CA LEU A 444 22.44 33.12 -4.81
C LEU A 444 21.26 33.51 -5.71
N LEU A 445 20.24 34.17 -5.16
CA LEU A 445 19.09 34.66 -5.94
C LEU A 445 19.54 35.63 -7.04
N LYS A 446 20.47 36.54 -6.75
CA LYS A 446 21.05 37.46 -7.75
C LYS A 446 21.84 36.73 -8.84
N LEU A 447 22.50 35.61 -8.50
CA LEU A 447 23.30 34.84 -9.45
C LEU A 447 22.44 34.12 -10.48
N VAL A 448 21.25 33.70 -10.09
CA VAL A 448 20.33 32.95 -10.97
C VAL A 448 19.30 33.84 -11.66
N ASP A 449 19.13 35.08 -11.26
CA ASP A 449 18.17 36.01 -11.86
C ASP A 449 18.52 36.31 -13.33
N GLY A 450 17.54 36.21 -14.19
CA GLY A 450 17.70 36.44 -15.62
C GLY A 450 18.40 35.33 -16.42
N ASN A 451 18.55 34.14 -15.84
CA ASN A 451 19.04 32.97 -16.57
C ASN A 451 18.06 31.79 -16.48
N VAL A 452 18.31 30.73 -17.26
CA VAL A 452 17.44 29.52 -17.35
C VAL A 452 17.15 28.90 -15.98
N VAL A 453 18.12 28.93 -15.06
CA VAL A 453 17.93 28.40 -13.71
C VAL A 453 16.95 29.25 -12.90
N GLY A 454 17.12 30.58 -12.97
CA GLY A 454 16.21 31.53 -12.32
C GLY A 454 14.79 31.44 -12.88
N ASP A 455 14.66 31.28 -14.21
CA ASP A 455 13.35 31.12 -14.86
C ASP A 455 12.69 29.82 -14.41
N LEU A 456 13.41 28.70 -14.37
CA LEU A 456 12.92 27.41 -13.84
C LEU A 456 12.46 27.54 -12.38
N LEU A 457 13.26 28.18 -11.53
CA LEU A 457 12.92 28.36 -10.11
C LEU A 457 11.69 29.28 -9.92
N LYS A 458 11.49 30.27 -10.80
CA LYS A 458 10.28 31.12 -10.81
C LYS A 458 9.05 30.34 -11.26
N GLU A 459 9.17 29.57 -12.34
CA GLU A 459 8.09 28.74 -12.89
C GLU A 459 7.53 27.77 -11.84
N HIS A 460 8.42 27.15 -11.04
CA HIS A 460 8.04 26.21 -9.99
C HIS A 460 7.80 26.86 -8.60
N GLY A 461 7.64 28.18 -8.52
CA GLY A 461 7.28 28.88 -7.29
C GLY A 461 8.36 28.90 -6.18
N ILE A 462 9.60 28.54 -6.53
CA ILE A 462 10.74 28.59 -5.58
C ILE A 462 11.19 30.04 -5.37
N ILE A 463 11.28 30.82 -6.45
CA ILE A 463 11.56 32.27 -6.41
C ILE A 463 10.25 33.00 -6.63
N LYS A 464 9.82 33.79 -5.65
CA LYS A 464 8.67 34.67 -5.77
C LYS A 464 9.15 36.09 -6.16
N GLU A 465 8.30 36.87 -6.84
CA GLU A 465 8.65 38.20 -7.34
C GLU A 465 9.14 39.18 -6.23
N ASP A 466 8.66 39.00 -5.01
CA ASP A 466 9.02 39.79 -3.85
C ASP A 466 10.38 39.41 -3.24
N MET A 467 10.92 38.24 -3.57
CA MET A 467 12.22 37.77 -3.09
C MET A 467 13.42 38.35 -3.88
N VAL A 468 13.16 38.85 -5.10
CA VAL A 468 14.19 39.35 -6.01
C VAL A 468 14.36 40.87 -5.85
N LYS A 469 13.42 41.54 -5.25
CA LYS A 469 13.46 42.97 -4.91
C LYS A 469 14.22 43.19 -3.60
#